data_a6fe7b19e9b876c21d18face6de8b7ec
#
_entry.id   a6fe7b19e9b876c21d18face6de8b7ec
#
_cell.length_a   1.000
_cell.length_b   1.000
_cell.length_c   1.000
_cell.angle_alpha   90.00
_cell.angle_beta   90.00
_cell.angle_gamma   90.00
#
_symmetry.space_group_name_H-M   'P 1'
#
loop_
_entity.id
_entity.type
_entity.pdbx_description
1 polymer ?
#
loop_
_entity_poly.entity_id
_entity_poly.type
_entity_poly.pdbx_seq_one_letter_code
_entity_poly.pdbx_strand_id
1 'polypeptide(L)'
;MKRYLVERELIQNNIQVLQKKAGSAVIWAVLKGNGYGLGLLPMAETCRAAGLDHFAVTEIAEARALREGGFETEPILMLQPTADADEITALLP
;
A
#
# COMPACT_ATOMS: atom_id res chain seq x y z
N MET A 1 21.56 -6.26 0.94
CA MET A 1 20.85 -6.55 -0.31
C MET A 1 20.81 -5.34 -1.20
N LYS A 2 21.81 -5.25 -2.05
CA LYS A 2 21.93 -4.08 -2.94
C LYS A 2 20.74 -3.92 -3.88
N ARG A 3 20.24 -5.03 -4.44
CA ARG A 3 19.10 -4.98 -5.36
C ARG A 3 17.85 -4.42 -4.69
N TYR A 4 17.55 -4.85 -3.47
CA TYR A 4 16.41 -4.35 -2.71
C TYR A 4 16.50 -2.84 -2.49
N LEU A 5 17.67 -2.35 -2.09
CA LEU A 5 17.88 -0.93 -1.84
C LEU A 5 17.72 -0.10 -3.11
N VAL A 6 18.26 -0.59 -4.23
CA VAL A 6 18.14 0.11 -5.51
C VAL A 6 16.67 0.18 -5.96
N GLU A 7 15.94 -0.94 -5.85
CA GLU A 7 14.53 -0.97 -6.22
C GLU A 7 13.70 -0.04 -5.34
N ARG A 8 14.00 0.00 -4.04
CA ARG A 8 13.31 0.89 -3.11
C ARG A 8 13.53 2.36 -3.48
N GLU A 9 14.75 2.75 -3.79
CA GLU A 9 15.05 4.12 -4.21
C GLU A 9 14.34 4.50 -5.49
N LEU A 10 14.30 3.61 -6.48
CA LEU A 10 13.60 3.84 -7.73
C LEU A 10 12.11 4.04 -7.50
N ILE A 11 11.52 3.21 -6.65
CA ILE A 11 10.10 3.33 -6.32
C ILE A 11 9.82 4.67 -5.66
N GLN A 12 10.64 5.06 -4.68
CA GLN A 12 10.44 6.32 -3.97
C GLN A 12 10.61 7.53 -4.88
N ASN A 13 11.58 7.48 -5.79
CA ASN A 13 11.76 8.55 -6.77
C ASN A 13 10.56 8.67 -7.71
N ASN A 14 10.03 7.55 -8.17
CA ASN A 14 8.85 7.54 -9.03
C ASN A 14 7.63 8.09 -8.30
N ILE A 15 7.46 7.76 -7.04
CA ILE A 15 6.37 8.29 -6.22
C ILE A 15 6.47 9.80 -6.13
N GLN A 16 7.67 10.34 -5.90
CA GLN A 16 7.86 11.78 -5.79
C GLN A 16 7.49 12.50 -7.09
N VAL A 17 7.85 11.91 -8.24
CA VAL A 17 7.47 12.47 -9.54
C VAL A 17 5.96 12.48 -9.71
N LEU A 18 5.29 11.38 -9.35
CA LEU A 18 3.83 11.28 -9.43
C LEU A 18 3.14 12.28 -8.52
N GLN A 19 3.65 12.46 -7.30
CA GLN A 19 3.08 13.42 -6.36
C GLN A 19 3.14 14.85 -6.89
N LYS A 20 4.23 15.22 -7.54
CA LYS A 20 4.35 16.54 -8.16
C LYS A 20 3.33 16.73 -9.27
N LYS A 21 3.11 15.70 -10.09
CA LYS A 21 2.13 15.75 -11.18
C LYS A 21 0.70 15.73 -10.69
N ALA A 22 0.44 15.03 -9.61
CA ALA A 22 -0.91 14.89 -9.07
C ALA A 22 -1.39 16.16 -8.37
N GLY A 23 -0.49 17.01 -7.88
CA GLY A 23 -0.85 18.21 -7.15
C GLY A 23 -1.61 17.87 -5.87
N SER A 24 -2.86 18.29 -5.77
CA SER A 24 -3.70 18.02 -4.60
C SER A 24 -4.46 16.70 -4.68
N ALA A 25 -4.33 15.96 -5.77
CA ALA A 25 -5.01 14.66 -5.91
C ALA A 25 -4.39 13.62 -4.98
N VAL A 26 -5.24 12.72 -4.48
CA VAL A 26 -4.79 11.62 -3.62
C VAL A 26 -4.27 10.49 -4.49
N ILE A 27 -3.09 9.97 -4.14
CA ILE A 27 -2.49 8.83 -4.83
C ILE A 27 -2.69 7.59 -3.97
N TRP A 28 -3.28 6.55 -4.54
CA TRP A 28 -3.46 5.27 -3.87
C TRP A 28 -2.38 4.31 -4.31
N ALA A 29 -1.64 3.76 -3.37
CA ALA A 29 -0.63 2.73 -3.66
C ALA A 29 -1.34 1.38 -3.76
N VAL A 30 -1.37 0.80 -4.97
CA VAL A 30 -1.98 -0.50 -5.21
C VAL A 30 -0.96 -1.59 -4.88
N LEU A 31 -1.26 -2.40 -3.88
CA LEU A 31 -0.39 -3.48 -3.43
C LEU A 31 -1.04 -4.82 -3.80
N LYS A 32 -0.34 -5.64 -4.55
CA LYS A 32 -0.84 -6.93 -5.02
C LYS A 32 0.12 -8.05 -4.63
N GLY A 33 -0.45 -9.18 -4.19
CA GLY A 33 0.33 -10.35 -3.85
C GLY A 33 1.39 -10.03 -2.80
N ASN A 34 2.65 -10.23 -3.15
CA ASN A 34 3.75 -10.00 -2.23
C ASN A 34 4.44 -8.64 -2.45
N GLY A 35 3.71 -7.64 -2.93
CA GLY A 35 4.27 -6.31 -3.12
C GLY A 35 5.28 -6.24 -4.26
N TYR A 36 4.94 -6.84 -5.39
CA TYR A 36 5.79 -6.85 -6.58
C TYR A 36 7.19 -7.44 -6.33
N GLY A 37 7.25 -8.45 -5.46
CA GLY A 37 8.49 -9.13 -5.16
C GLY A 37 9.25 -8.63 -3.95
N LEU A 38 8.86 -7.49 -3.39
CA LEU A 38 9.47 -6.94 -2.17
C LEU A 38 8.80 -7.45 -0.90
N GLY A 39 7.61 -8.04 -1.03
CA GLY A 39 6.77 -8.36 0.11
C GLY A 39 5.81 -7.23 0.42
N LEU A 40 4.65 -7.59 0.95
CA LEU A 40 3.57 -6.62 1.18
C LEU A 40 3.98 -5.50 2.14
N LEU A 41 4.47 -5.86 3.33
CA LEU A 41 4.82 -4.86 4.35
C LEU A 41 6.03 -4.02 3.96
N PRO A 42 7.13 -4.58 3.45
CA PRO A 42 8.24 -3.76 2.97
C PRO A 42 7.83 -2.79 1.87
N MET A 43 6.96 -3.21 0.95
CA MET A 43 6.49 -2.33 -0.11
C MET A 43 5.62 -1.21 0.45
N ALA A 44 4.70 -1.53 1.36
CA ALA A 44 3.85 -0.54 2.00
C ALA A 44 4.69 0.46 2.81
N GLU A 45 5.69 0.00 3.52
CA GLU A 45 6.59 0.87 4.28
C GLU A 45 7.39 1.79 3.36
N THR A 46 7.83 1.27 2.23
CA THR A 46 8.53 2.06 1.21
C THR A 46 7.65 3.19 0.69
N CYS A 47 6.38 2.88 0.40
CA CYS A 47 5.42 3.88 -0.05
C CYS A 47 5.14 4.92 1.04
N ARG A 48 4.94 4.46 2.27
CA ARG A 48 4.66 5.37 3.39
C ARG A 48 5.85 6.31 3.64
N ALA A 49 7.06 5.80 3.56
CA ALA A 49 8.26 6.61 3.71
C ALA A 49 8.38 7.67 2.62
N ALA A 50 7.81 7.43 1.45
CA ALA A 50 7.79 8.40 0.35
C ALA A 50 6.60 9.37 0.43
N GLY A 51 5.75 9.24 1.44
CA GLY A 51 4.63 10.15 1.66
C GLY A 51 3.27 9.64 1.20
N LEU A 52 3.15 8.39 0.76
CA LEU A 52 1.86 7.79 0.41
C LEU A 52 1.27 7.10 1.63
N ASP A 53 0.07 7.51 2.01
CA ASP A 53 -0.62 6.94 3.16
C ASP A 53 -2.00 6.38 2.82
N HIS A 54 -2.26 6.15 1.53
CA HIS A 54 -3.50 5.55 1.03
C HIS A 54 -3.16 4.30 0.26
N PHE A 55 -3.73 3.17 0.65
CA PHE A 55 -3.39 1.89 0.07
C PHE A 55 -4.61 1.20 -0.51
N ALA A 56 -4.41 0.43 -1.57
CA ALA A 56 -5.45 -0.38 -2.18
C ALA A 56 -4.95 -1.80 -2.33
N VAL A 57 -5.78 -2.76 -1.98
CA VAL A 57 -5.44 -4.18 -2.02
C VAL A 57 -6.53 -4.95 -2.75
N THR A 58 -6.23 -6.19 -3.16
CA THR A 58 -7.19 -7.02 -3.86
C THR A 58 -7.75 -8.14 -3.00
N GLU A 59 -7.09 -8.46 -1.89
CA GLU A 59 -7.50 -9.56 -1.02
C GLU A 59 -7.60 -9.10 0.43
N ILE A 60 -8.57 -9.67 1.14
CA ILE A 60 -8.80 -9.31 2.54
C ILE A 60 -7.60 -9.67 3.42
N ALA A 61 -6.90 -10.76 3.09
CA ALA A 61 -5.71 -11.15 3.84
C ALA A 61 -4.62 -10.08 3.78
N GLU A 62 -4.53 -9.39 2.65
CA GLU A 62 -3.58 -8.28 2.49
C GLU A 62 -3.95 -7.10 3.38
N ALA A 63 -5.24 -6.77 3.44
CA ALA A 63 -5.71 -5.69 4.31
C ALA A 63 -5.43 -6.00 5.78
N ARG A 64 -5.68 -7.23 6.21
CA ARG A 64 -5.38 -7.65 7.57
C ARG A 64 -3.90 -7.58 7.88
N ALA A 65 -3.05 -8.03 6.94
CA ALA A 65 -1.61 -7.99 7.13
C ALA A 65 -1.13 -6.55 7.31
N LEU A 66 -1.68 -5.61 6.56
CA LEU A 66 -1.33 -4.20 6.71
C LEU A 66 -1.74 -3.67 8.09
N ARG A 67 -2.99 -3.95 8.53
CA ARG A 67 -3.44 -3.51 9.84
C ARG A 67 -2.58 -4.08 10.97
N GLU A 68 -2.29 -5.36 10.91
CA GLU A 68 -1.45 -6.02 11.91
C GLU A 68 0.00 -5.56 11.86
N GLY A 69 0.46 -5.13 10.69
CA GLY A 69 1.83 -4.70 10.47
C GLY A 69 2.11 -3.23 10.79
N GLY A 70 1.15 -2.53 11.41
CA GLY A 70 1.35 -1.16 11.86
C GLY A 70 0.66 -0.09 11.02
N PHE A 71 -0.11 -0.49 10.00
CA PHE A 71 -0.88 0.45 9.20
C PHE A 71 -2.30 0.53 9.75
N GLU A 72 -2.44 1.14 10.92
CA GLU A 72 -3.68 1.10 11.70
C GLU A 72 -4.70 2.14 11.27
N THR A 73 -4.26 3.31 10.82
CA THR A 73 -5.14 4.43 10.50
C THR A 73 -5.18 4.80 9.03
N GLU A 74 -4.25 4.32 8.24
CA GLU A 74 -4.20 4.62 6.82
C GLU A 74 -5.42 4.03 6.11
N PRO A 75 -6.08 4.76 5.21
CA PRO A 75 -7.19 4.20 4.43
C PRO A 75 -6.72 3.03 3.56
N ILE A 76 -7.50 1.96 3.57
CA ILE A 76 -7.24 0.78 2.74
C ILE A 76 -8.48 0.51 1.90
N LEU A 77 -8.32 0.63 0.58
CA LEU A 77 -9.39 0.40 -0.37
C LEU A 77 -9.34 -1.05 -0.87
N MET A 78 -10.50 -1.70 -0.89
CA MET A 78 -10.64 -3.03 -1.47
C MET A 78 -11.02 -2.91 -2.93
N LEU A 79 -10.15 -3.40 -3.81
CA LEU A 79 -10.39 -3.30 -5.26
C LEU A 79 -11.40 -4.34 -5.76
N GLN A 80 -11.61 -5.43 -5.02
CA GLN A 80 -12.66 -6.40 -5.32
C GLN A 80 -13.72 -6.31 -4.23
N PRO A 81 -14.95 -5.89 -4.55
CA PRO A 81 -16.00 -5.79 -3.54
C PRO A 81 -16.30 -7.14 -2.89
N THR A 82 -16.65 -7.11 -1.62
CA THR A 82 -17.07 -8.29 -0.89
C THR A 82 -18.41 -8.03 -0.22
N ALA A 83 -19.25 -9.07 -0.17
CA ALA A 83 -20.51 -9.04 0.58
C ALA A 83 -20.37 -9.66 1.97
N ASP A 84 -19.23 -10.20 2.30
CA ASP A 84 -18.98 -10.83 3.59
C ASP A 84 -18.75 -9.76 4.65
N ALA A 85 -19.59 -9.75 5.70
CA ALA A 85 -19.51 -8.73 6.74
C ALA A 85 -18.20 -8.77 7.51
N ASP A 86 -17.63 -9.94 7.72
CA ASP A 86 -16.36 -10.08 8.42
C ASP A 86 -15.21 -9.49 7.61
N GLU A 87 -15.25 -9.69 6.29
CA GLU A 87 -14.25 -9.10 5.41
C GLU A 87 -14.36 -7.58 5.39
N ILE A 88 -15.58 -7.06 5.34
CA ILE A 88 -15.79 -5.61 5.38
C ILE A 88 -15.26 -5.03 6.70
N THR A 89 -15.54 -5.70 7.81
CA THR A 89 -15.05 -5.27 9.12
C THR A 89 -13.53 -5.21 9.18
N ALA A 90 -12.84 -6.13 8.52
CA ALA A 90 -11.39 -6.15 8.49
C ALA A 90 -10.77 -4.94 7.78
N LEU A 91 -11.52 -4.23 6.95
CA LEU A 91 -11.06 -3.02 6.27
C LEU A 91 -11.12 -1.78 7.15
N LEU A 92 -11.88 -1.82 8.23
CA LEU A 92 -12.02 -0.68 9.13
C LEU A 92 -10.78 -0.53 10.00
N PRO A 93 -10.40 0.71 10.33
CA PRO A 93 -9.27 0.97 11.23
C PRO A 93 -9.43 0.34 12.62
#